data_7061ec14934d8d75af360f6d0900c257
#
_entry.id   7061ec14934d8d75af360f6d0900c257
#
_cell.length_a   1.000
_cell.length_b   1.000
_cell.length_c   1.000
_cell.angle_alpha   90.00
_cell.angle_beta   90.00
_cell.angle_gamma   90.00
#
_symmetry.space_group_name_H-M   'P 1'
#
loop_
_entity.id
_entity.type
_entity.pdbx_description
1 polymer ?
#
loop_
_entity_poly.entity_id
_entity_poly.type
_entity_poly.pdbx_seq_one_letter_code
_entity_poly.pdbx_strand_id
1 'polypeptide(L)'
;FTIFLGYRNVGSILYKEKAIQQKLAEALEKTRLNNEIIDAIAKTYHYISRIDIQEDWFEEISNRDAKNLKHIKAGILSVNNEKLCRQFVAEEYQDAFLKFTDISTLAERMKNEETIALEYQMKDGNWHKLRFIEKKRDENGQLTHVLCAIRSISDVKKKEQNLIYQVAEARKDAALKSRFLSNMSHDIRTPVNGIMGMLDLANCYPEDMEVQQKCRDQIMKSSKYLVSIVSDILEMNKLESGDFSEKELTFDLAELLNKTNTDKKIQAEEKDVDYVVDWEKFDLRHICLKGNPVYLKKILDAVSDNAVKFTEPGGSVHVWCKEKSADDEKVVYEFECSDNGIGMSQEFIPHACEIFSQENITSRSKYEGTGL
;
A
#
# COMPACT_ATOMS: atom_id res chain seq x y z
N PHE A 1 58.75 -39.20 -63.98
CA PHE A 1 59.05 -38.13 -62.99
C PHE A 1 58.03 -36.95 -63.08
N THR A 2 57.56 -36.62 -64.27
CA THR A 2 56.60 -35.49 -64.48
C THR A 2 55.18 -35.79 -63.86
N ILE A 3 54.75 -37.03 -63.89
CA ILE A 3 53.47 -37.44 -63.34
C ILE A 3 53.48 -37.38 -61.79
N PHE A 4 54.59 -37.68 -61.14
CA PHE A 4 54.71 -37.62 -59.65
C PHE A 4 54.72 -36.19 -59.09
N LEU A 5 55.24 -35.22 -59.82
CA LEU A 5 55.22 -33.79 -59.47
C LEU A 5 53.82 -33.19 -59.61
N GLY A 6 53.03 -33.64 -60.61
CA GLY A 6 51.65 -33.23 -60.79
C GLY A 6 50.73 -33.70 -59.61
N TYR A 7 50.92 -34.93 -59.16
CA TYR A 7 50.18 -35.46 -58.00
C TYR A 7 50.52 -34.75 -56.66
N ARG A 8 51.76 -34.37 -56.48
CA ARG A 8 52.22 -33.67 -55.28
C ARG A 8 51.69 -32.25 -55.22
N ASN A 9 51.56 -31.55 -56.33
CA ASN A 9 50.96 -30.21 -56.44
C ASN A 9 49.42 -30.24 -56.20
N VAL A 10 48.75 -31.19 -56.79
CA VAL A 10 47.28 -31.36 -56.61
C VAL A 10 46.93 -31.68 -55.12
N GLY A 11 47.72 -32.57 -54.48
CA GLY A 11 47.51 -32.87 -53.05
C GLY A 11 47.77 -31.63 -52.15
N SER A 12 48.75 -30.81 -52.43
CA SER A 12 49.05 -29.54 -51.74
C SER A 12 47.91 -28.51 -51.89
N ILE A 13 47.37 -28.41 -53.11
CA ILE A 13 46.26 -27.48 -53.43
C ILE A 13 44.98 -27.94 -52.69
N LEU A 14 44.63 -29.22 -52.73
CA LEU A 14 43.50 -29.79 -52.02
C LEU A 14 43.59 -29.61 -50.48
N TYR A 15 44.79 -29.78 -49.92
CA TYR A 15 45.03 -29.58 -48.51
C TYR A 15 44.84 -28.08 -48.11
N LYS A 16 45.35 -27.15 -48.92
CA LYS A 16 45.15 -25.72 -48.68
C LYS A 16 43.70 -25.32 -48.82
N GLU A 17 42.99 -25.83 -49.81
CA GLU A 17 41.58 -25.57 -50.01
C GLU A 17 40.70 -26.05 -48.84
N LYS A 18 41.00 -27.27 -48.33
CA LYS A 18 40.32 -27.85 -47.14
C LYS A 18 40.58 -27.02 -45.87
N ALA A 19 41.84 -26.53 -45.70
CA ALA A 19 42.18 -25.64 -44.56
C ALA A 19 41.48 -24.26 -44.64
N ILE A 20 41.34 -23.71 -45.87
CA ILE A 20 40.59 -22.46 -46.07
C ILE A 20 39.10 -22.64 -45.80
N GLN A 21 38.52 -23.74 -46.30
CA GLN A 21 37.12 -24.09 -46.01
C GLN A 21 36.84 -24.24 -44.51
N GLN A 22 37.75 -24.91 -43.78
CA GLN A 22 37.64 -25.08 -42.36
C GLN A 22 37.69 -23.72 -41.61
N LYS A 23 38.66 -22.88 -41.94
CA LYS A 23 38.75 -21.51 -41.37
C LYS A 23 37.52 -20.65 -41.68
N LEU A 24 36.98 -20.78 -42.89
CA LEU A 24 35.77 -20.07 -43.31
C LEU A 24 34.56 -20.57 -42.51
N ALA A 25 34.41 -21.89 -42.31
CA ALA A 25 33.35 -22.47 -41.49
C ALA A 25 33.42 -22.03 -40.02
N GLU A 26 34.62 -22.03 -39.43
CA GLU A 26 34.86 -21.53 -38.06
C GLU A 26 34.51 -20.03 -37.94
N ALA A 27 34.91 -19.21 -38.94
CA ALA A 27 34.58 -17.79 -38.96
C ALA A 27 33.08 -17.53 -39.10
N LEU A 28 32.38 -18.31 -39.93
CA LEU A 28 30.94 -18.24 -40.14
C LEU A 28 30.19 -18.64 -38.82
N GLU A 29 30.61 -19.72 -38.17
CA GLU A 29 30.04 -20.18 -36.93
C GLU A 29 30.22 -19.15 -35.82
N LYS A 30 31.42 -18.57 -35.70
CA LYS A 30 31.69 -17.49 -34.75
C LYS A 30 30.83 -16.25 -35.02
N THR A 31 30.64 -15.89 -36.29
CA THR A 31 29.78 -14.78 -36.68
C THR A 31 28.31 -15.06 -36.36
N ARG A 32 27.83 -16.29 -36.60
CA ARG A 32 26.48 -16.70 -36.24
C ARG A 32 26.23 -16.64 -34.74
N LEU A 33 27.15 -17.18 -33.94
CA LEU A 33 27.05 -17.14 -32.48
C LEU A 33 27.03 -15.70 -31.95
N ASN A 34 27.91 -14.82 -32.52
CA ASN A 34 27.90 -13.40 -32.16
C ASN A 34 26.56 -12.71 -32.49
N ASN A 35 25.96 -13.03 -33.65
CA ASN A 35 24.67 -12.50 -34.03
C ASN A 35 23.55 -13.00 -33.11
N GLU A 36 23.55 -14.26 -32.71
CA GLU A 36 22.59 -14.82 -31.75
C GLU A 36 22.71 -14.13 -30.36
N ILE A 37 23.94 -13.84 -29.91
CA ILE A 37 24.20 -13.10 -28.68
C ILE A 37 23.68 -11.65 -28.80
N ILE A 38 23.97 -10.99 -29.90
CA ILE A 38 23.50 -9.61 -30.18
C ILE A 38 21.95 -9.59 -30.18
N ASP A 39 21.32 -10.54 -30.84
CA ASP A 39 19.87 -10.65 -30.87
C ASP A 39 19.25 -10.91 -29.48
N ALA A 40 19.90 -11.73 -28.66
CA ALA A 40 19.47 -11.97 -27.29
C ALA A 40 19.60 -10.71 -26.42
N ILE A 41 20.69 -9.98 -26.53
CA ILE A 41 20.90 -8.71 -25.84
C ILE A 41 19.92 -7.65 -26.36
N ALA A 42 19.74 -7.56 -27.67
CA ALA A 42 18.76 -6.65 -28.30
C ALA A 42 17.32 -6.92 -27.86
N LYS A 43 17.00 -8.13 -27.38
CA LYS A 43 15.69 -8.42 -26.74
C LYS A 43 15.45 -7.68 -25.43
N THR A 44 16.52 -7.35 -24.73
CA THR A 44 16.45 -6.69 -23.41
C THR A 44 16.43 -5.16 -23.54
N TYR A 45 16.96 -4.62 -24.65
CA TYR A 45 17.05 -3.18 -24.90
C TYR A 45 16.14 -2.76 -26.05
N HIS A 46 15.49 -1.61 -25.90
CA HIS A 46 14.65 -1.02 -26.94
C HIS A 46 15.49 -0.36 -28.03
N TYR A 47 16.63 0.20 -27.62
CA TYR A 47 17.54 0.93 -28.51
C TYR A 47 19.00 0.65 -28.13
N ILE A 48 19.82 0.40 -29.12
CA ILE A 48 21.28 0.25 -28.97
C ILE A 48 21.95 1.00 -30.14
N SER A 49 22.91 1.87 -29.82
CA SER A 49 23.76 2.53 -30.82
C SER A 49 25.23 2.50 -30.41
N ARG A 50 26.08 2.54 -31.39
CA ARG A 50 27.52 2.78 -31.24
C ARG A 50 27.77 4.27 -31.39
N ILE A 51 28.58 4.84 -30.51
CA ILE A 51 28.94 6.25 -30.50
C ILE A 51 30.47 6.34 -30.66
N ASP A 52 30.90 7.15 -31.61
CA ASP A 52 32.26 7.66 -31.71
C ASP A 52 32.32 9.02 -31.04
N ILE A 53 33.11 9.13 -29.96
CA ILE A 53 33.18 10.33 -29.12
C ILE A 53 33.97 11.44 -29.83
N GLN A 54 34.99 11.06 -30.64
CA GLN A 54 35.87 12.02 -31.31
C GLN A 54 35.17 12.71 -32.48
N GLU A 55 34.34 11.96 -33.21
CA GLU A 55 33.64 12.44 -34.42
C GLU A 55 32.23 12.97 -34.10
N ASP A 56 31.78 12.95 -32.84
CA ASP A 56 30.37 13.24 -32.44
C ASP A 56 29.35 12.47 -33.29
N TRP A 57 29.65 11.20 -33.57
CA TRP A 57 28.88 10.40 -34.51
C TRP A 57 28.27 9.17 -33.85
N PHE A 58 27.00 8.87 -34.16
CA PHE A 58 26.38 7.64 -33.75
C PHE A 58 25.89 6.80 -34.93
N GLU A 59 25.84 5.50 -34.71
CA GLU A 59 25.29 4.51 -35.64
C GLU A 59 24.38 3.55 -34.86
N GLU A 60 23.11 3.44 -35.33
CA GLU A 60 22.12 2.55 -34.74
C GLU A 60 22.49 1.08 -35.02
N ILE A 61 22.57 0.27 -33.96
CA ILE A 61 22.78 -1.18 -34.07
C ILE A 61 21.46 -1.91 -34.03
N SER A 62 20.54 -1.49 -33.12
CA SER A 62 19.22 -2.10 -32.92
C SER A 62 18.22 -1.07 -32.43
N ASN A 63 17.03 -1.08 -33.02
CA ASN A 63 15.92 -0.23 -32.60
C ASN A 63 14.60 -1.03 -32.74
N ARG A 64 13.97 -1.36 -31.61
CA ARG A 64 12.70 -2.08 -31.57
C ARG A 64 11.49 -1.15 -31.50
N ASP A 65 11.71 0.10 -31.10
CA ASP A 65 10.66 1.12 -30.96
C ASP A 65 10.49 1.95 -32.25
N ALA A 66 10.86 1.36 -33.37
CA ALA A 66 10.87 1.97 -34.69
C ALA A 66 9.57 2.65 -35.13
N LYS A 67 8.46 2.44 -34.42
CA LYS A 67 7.16 3.05 -34.73
C LYS A 67 7.05 4.52 -34.30
N ASN A 68 7.81 4.95 -33.29
CA ASN A 68 7.68 6.29 -32.69
C ASN A 68 8.84 7.25 -33.01
N LEU A 69 9.98 6.74 -33.42
CA LEU A 69 11.14 7.56 -33.75
C LEU A 69 11.35 7.53 -35.29
N LYS A 70 11.28 8.67 -35.97
CA LYS A 70 11.76 8.79 -37.36
C LYS A 70 13.18 8.24 -37.39
N HIS A 71 13.40 7.16 -38.12
CA HIS A 71 14.65 6.43 -38.17
C HIS A 71 15.80 7.31 -38.63
N ILE A 72 16.59 7.79 -37.70
CA ILE A 72 17.91 8.32 -37.97
C ILE A 72 18.89 7.20 -37.65
N LYS A 73 19.29 6.45 -38.67
CA LYS A 73 20.19 5.30 -38.51
C LYS A 73 21.61 5.69 -38.13
N ALA A 74 22.01 6.90 -38.44
CA ALA A 74 23.32 7.45 -38.11
C ALA A 74 23.30 8.98 -38.23
N GLY A 75 24.16 9.69 -37.50
CA GLY A 75 24.24 11.15 -37.56
C GLY A 75 25.05 11.78 -36.42
N ILE A 76 24.99 13.09 -36.33
CA ILE A 76 25.63 13.87 -35.27
C ILE A 76 24.84 13.69 -34.01
N LEU A 77 25.48 13.17 -32.93
CA LEU A 77 24.82 12.79 -31.70
C LEU A 77 24.30 14.02 -30.95
N SER A 78 25.10 15.04 -30.78
CA SER A 78 24.75 16.25 -30.01
C SER A 78 23.48 16.92 -30.53
N VAL A 79 23.35 17.06 -31.86
CA VAL A 79 22.18 17.66 -32.53
C VAL A 79 20.92 16.81 -32.33
N ASN A 80 21.07 15.48 -32.43
CA ASN A 80 19.92 14.56 -32.27
C ASN A 80 19.47 14.44 -30.84
N ASN A 81 20.38 14.41 -29.86
CA ASN A 81 20.04 14.31 -28.44
C ASN A 81 19.21 15.48 -27.94
N GLU A 82 19.56 16.72 -28.33
CA GLU A 82 18.78 17.90 -27.94
C GLU A 82 17.34 17.82 -28.48
N LYS A 83 17.20 17.46 -29.76
CA LYS A 83 15.90 17.32 -30.41
C LYS A 83 15.05 16.22 -29.76
N LEU A 84 15.62 15.04 -29.51
CA LEU A 84 14.95 13.91 -28.86
C LEU A 84 14.56 14.23 -27.42
N CYS A 85 15.48 14.90 -26.69
CA CYS A 85 15.22 15.33 -25.33
C CYS A 85 13.98 16.24 -25.25
N ARG A 86 13.94 17.32 -26.03
CA ARG A 86 12.81 18.25 -26.03
C ARG A 86 11.50 17.62 -26.49
N GLN A 87 11.56 16.65 -27.39
CA GLN A 87 10.39 16.01 -27.97
C GLN A 87 9.78 14.93 -27.03
N PHE A 88 10.60 14.11 -26.39
CA PHE A 88 10.15 12.90 -25.73
C PHE A 88 10.39 12.85 -24.22
N VAL A 89 11.43 13.52 -23.69
CA VAL A 89 11.77 13.48 -22.26
C VAL A 89 10.88 14.44 -21.47
N ALA A 90 10.37 14.02 -20.34
CA ALA A 90 9.58 14.86 -19.44
C ALA A 90 10.42 16.05 -18.93
N GLU A 91 9.79 17.22 -18.77
CA GLU A 91 10.47 18.51 -18.56
C GLU A 91 11.42 18.47 -17.35
N GLU A 92 11.04 17.83 -16.28
CA GLU A 92 11.84 17.69 -15.06
C GLU A 92 13.15 16.90 -15.23
N TYR A 93 13.23 16.05 -16.27
CA TYR A 93 14.41 15.21 -16.54
C TYR A 93 15.28 15.76 -17.69
N GLN A 94 14.84 16.80 -18.43
CA GLN A 94 15.55 17.28 -19.62
C GLN A 94 16.95 17.77 -19.32
N ASP A 95 17.14 18.56 -18.27
CA ASP A 95 18.46 19.07 -17.87
C ASP A 95 19.42 17.93 -17.49
N ALA A 96 18.94 16.95 -16.73
CA ALA A 96 19.73 15.79 -16.33
C ALA A 96 20.08 14.93 -17.56
N PHE A 97 19.13 14.74 -18.47
CA PHE A 97 19.33 14.00 -19.71
C PHE A 97 20.38 14.67 -20.60
N LEU A 98 20.29 15.98 -20.86
CA LEU A 98 21.25 16.72 -21.70
C LEU A 98 22.65 16.71 -21.08
N LYS A 99 22.77 16.92 -19.78
CA LYS A 99 24.07 16.81 -19.07
C LYS A 99 24.64 15.40 -19.15
N PHE A 100 23.79 14.38 -19.03
CA PHE A 100 24.22 12.99 -19.09
C PHE A 100 24.64 12.58 -20.49
N THR A 101 23.99 13.07 -21.53
CA THR A 101 24.27 12.75 -22.95
C THR A 101 25.29 13.67 -23.59
N ASP A 102 25.84 14.63 -22.85
CA ASP A 102 26.93 15.47 -23.31
C ASP A 102 28.21 14.65 -23.45
N ILE A 103 28.63 14.42 -24.73
CA ILE A 103 29.78 13.61 -25.06
C ILE A 103 31.10 14.32 -24.77
N SER A 104 31.11 15.65 -24.70
CA SER A 104 32.35 16.41 -24.42
C SER A 104 32.89 16.08 -23.00
N THR A 105 32.03 15.74 -22.07
CA THR A 105 32.35 15.37 -20.69
C THR A 105 32.39 13.85 -20.45
N LEU A 106 31.95 13.05 -21.44
CA LEU A 106 31.74 11.62 -21.28
C LEU A 106 33.03 10.85 -20.97
N ALA A 107 34.10 11.17 -21.64
CA ALA A 107 35.39 10.51 -21.43
C ALA A 107 35.95 10.72 -20.03
N GLU A 108 35.75 11.90 -19.42
CA GLU A 108 36.15 12.19 -18.04
C GLU A 108 35.26 11.47 -17.04
N ARG A 109 33.93 11.47 -17.24
CA ARG A 109 32.96 10.78 -16.36
C ARG A 109 33.12 9.25 -16.35
N MET A 110 33.60 8.69 -17.44
CA MET A 110 33.89 7.25 -17.60
C MET A 110 35.36 6.89 -17.36
N LYS A 111 36.18 7.78 -16.79
CA LYS A 111 37.62 7.53 -16.59
C LYS A 111 37.89 6.30 -15.74
N ASN A 112 37.08 6.10 -14.68
CA ASN A 112 37.21 5.00 -13.74
C ASN A 112 35.98 4.06 -13.76
N GLU A 113 35.05 4.26 -14.66
CA GLU A 113 33.78 3.55 -14.75
C GLU A 113 33.62 2.92 -16.12
N GLU A 114 33.41 1.61 -16.19
CA GLU A 114 33.11 0.91 -17.44
C GLU A 114 31.69 1.16 -17.92
N THR A 115 30.80 1.57 -17.02
CA THR A 115 29.39 1.83 -17.32
C THR A 115 28.81 2.92 -16.44
N ILE A 116 28.18 3.91 -17.07
CA ILE A 116 27.36 4.92 -16.37
C ILE A 116 25.90 4.82 -16.82
N ALA A 117 24.96 5.21 -15.96
CA ALA A 117 23.54 5.09 -16.28
C ALA A 117 22.74 6.27 -15.76
N LEU A 118 21.68 6.61 -16.48
CA LEU A 118 20.66 7.59 -16.10
C LEU A 118 19.28 6.95 -16.20
N GLU A 119 18.45 7.15 -15.19
CA GLU A 119 17.02 6.85 -15.22
C GLU A 119 16.26 8.16 -15.47
N TYR A 120 15.33 8.14 -16.41
CA TYR A 120 14.55 9.30 -16.78
C TYR A 120 13.14 8.90 -17.20
N GLN A 121 12.21 9.84 -17.14
CA GLN A 121 10.84 9.63 -17.54
C GLN A 121 10.57 10.29 -18.89
N MET A 122 9.81 9.62 -19.73
CA MET A 122 9.30 10.14 -20.98
C MET A 122 8.01 10.94 -20.73
N LYS A 123 7.63 11.81 -21.67
CA LYS A 123 6.37 12.58 -21.61
C LYS A 123 5.12 11.71 -21.59
N ASP A 124 5.18 10.48 -22.06
CA ASP A 124 4.11 9.48 -22.01
C ASP A 124 4.01 8.77 -20.64
N GLY A 125 4.84 9.14 -19.67
CA GLY A 125 4.90 8.56 -18.34
C GLY A 125 5.77 7.32 -18.22
N ASN A 126 6.32 6.78 -19.29
CA ASN A 126 7.17 5.59 -19.25
C ASN A 126 8.57 5.92 -18.72
N TRP A 127 9.10 5.01 -17.91
CA TRP A 127 10.46 5.12 -17.36
C TRP A 127 11.45 4.38 -18.22
N HIS A 128 12.55 5.05 -18.54
CA HIS A 128 13.67 4.51 -19.31
C HIS A 128 14.97 4.60 -18.53
N LYS A 129 15.87 3.67 -18.82
CA LYS A 129 17.26 3.68 -18.34
C LYS A 129 18.19 3.69 -19.52
N LEU A 130 18.92 4.78 -19.65
CA LEU A 130 20.00 4.95 -20.60
C LEU A 130 21.31 4.53 -19.95
N ARG A 131 22.15 3.80 -20.69
CA ARG A 131 23.50 3.41 -20.26
C ARG A 131 24.51 3.75 -21.34
N PHE A 132 25.64 4.29 -20.91
CA PHE A 132 26.84 4.29 -21.72
C PHE A 132 27.76 3.18 -21.20
N ILE A 133 28.25 2.34 -22.13
CA ILE A 133 29.10 1.19 -21.85
C ILE A 133 30.39 1.38 -22.66
N GLU A 134 31.52 1.31 -22.00
CA GLU A 134 32.83 1.39 -22.65
C GLU A 134 32.95 0.32 -23.71
N LYS A 135 33.43 0.70 -24.90
CA LYS A 135 33.72 -0.23 -25.99
C LYS A 135 35.18 -0.23 -26.40
N LYS A 136 35.83 0.94 -26.49
CA LYS A 136 37.19 1.05 -26.96
C LYS A 136 37.90 2.29 -26.38
N ARG A 137 39.16 2.09 -25.99
CA ARG A 137 40.11 3.16 -25.67
C ARG A 137 41.24 3.16 -26.71
N ASP A 138 41.88 4.30 -26.91
CA ASP A 138 43.09 4.42 -27.72
C ASP A 138 44.32 3.91 -26.96
N GLU A 139 45.51 4.03 -27.63
CA GLU A 139 46.79 3.62 -27.06
C GLU A 139 47.21 4.44 -25.84
N ASN A 140 46.62 5.62 -25.63
CA ASN A 140 46.84 6.51 -24.51
C ASN A 140 45.83 6.29 -23.38
N GLY A 141 44.91 5.32 -23.51
CA GLY A 141 43.84 5.02 -22.54
C GLY A 141 42.66 5.97 -22.62
N GLN A 142 42.57 6.86 -23.62
CA GLN A 142 41.45 7.77 -23.79
C GLN A 142 40.27 7.04 -24.43
N LEU A 143 39.06 7.25 -23.87
CA LEU A 143 37.82 6.65 -24.37
C LEU A 143 37.48 7.20 -25.77
N THR A 144 37.36 6.31 -26.75
CA THR A 144 37.04 6.67 -28.13
C THR A 144 35.65 6.23 -28.54
N HIS A 145 35.20 5.05 -28.11
CA HIS A 145 33.89 4.53 -28.51
C HIS A 145 33.12 4.00 -27.29
N VAL A 146 31.82 4.25 -27.28
CA VAL A 146 30.88 3.69 -26.30
C VAL A 146 29.69 3.09 -27.01
N LEU A 147 29.00 2.18 -26.28
CA LEU A 147 27.66 1.73 -26.65
C LEU A 147 26.65 2.52 -25.81
N CYS A 148 25.67 3.11 -26.45
CA CYS A 148 24.48 3.64 -25.83
C CYS A 148 23.39 2.56 -25.86
N ALA A 149 22.82 2.21 -24.69
CA ALA A 149 21.81 1.20 -24.59
C ALA A 149 20.64 1.74 -23.76
N ILE A 150 19.43 1.71 -24.31
CA ILE A 150 18.22 2.21 -23.66
C ILE A 150 17.25 1.07 -23.47
N ARG A 151 16.71 0.92 -22.25
CA ARG A 151 15.64 -0.03 -21.94
C ARG A 151 14.52 0.63 -21.15
N SER A 152 13.30 0.13 -21.29
CA SER A 152 12.21 0.48 -20.38
C SER A 152 12.43 -0.16 -19.02
N ILE A 153 12.16 0.62 -17.99
CA ILE A 153 12.14 0.17 -16.58
C ILE A 153 10.80 0.47 -15.91
N SER A 154 9.76 0.77 -16.69
CA SER A 154 8.43 1.13 -16.18
C SER A 154 7.85 0.05 -15.28
N ASP A 155 8.00 -1.24 -15.63
CA ASP A 155 7.51 -2.35 -14.82
C ASP A 155 8.28 -2.48 -13.49
N VAL A 156 9.59 -2.18 -13.53
CA VAL A 156 10.43 -2.18 -12.32
C VAL A 156 9.99 -1.05 -11.39
N LYS A 157 9.80 0.16 -11.93
CA LYS A 157 9.33 1.32 -11.16
C LYS A 157 7.93 1.11 -10.57
N LYS A 158 7.01 0.53 -11.34
CA LYS A 158 5.67 0.18 -10.83
C LYS A 158 5.74 -0.82 -9.68
N LYS A 159 6.58 -1.84 -9.80
CA LYS A 159 6.76 -2.83 -8.72
C LYS A 159 7.38 -2.20 -7.48
N GLU A 160 8.40 -1.36 -7.66
CA GLU A 160 9.05 -0.62 -6.56
C GLU A 160 8.05 0.27 -5.83
N GLN A 161 7.25 1.04 -6.57
CA GLN A 161 6.25 1.94 -6.00
C GLN A 161 5.13 1.18 -5.27
N ASN A 162 4.70 0.05 -5.84
CA ASN A 162 3.71 -0.82 -5.20
C ASN A 162 4.26 -1.44 -3.91
N LEU A 163 5.53 -1.86 -3.91
CA LEU A 163 6.18 -2.37 -2.71
C LEU A 163 6.32 -1.31 -1.61
N ILE A 164 6.70 -0.08 -1.98
CA ILE A 164 6.75 1.05 -1.04
C ILE A 164 5.39 1.30 -0.42
N TYR A 165 4.32 1.29 -1.24
CA TYR A 165 2.94 1.44 -0.76
C TYR A 165 2.57 0.32 0.22
N GLN A 166 2.80 -0.95 -0.13
CA GLN A 166 2.52 -2.09 0.73
C GLN A 166 3.29 -2.04 2.06
N VAL A 167 4.57 -1.64 2.02
CA VAL A 167 5.38 -1.46 3.24
C VAL A 167 4.84 -0.33 4.12
N ALA A 168 4.41 0.78 3.52
CA ALA A 168 3.81 1.89 4.26
C ALA A 168 2.49 1.48 4.93
N GLU A 169 1.63 0.75 4.22
CA GLU A 169 0.37 0.21 4.73
C GLU A 169 0.61 -0.78 5.87
N ALA A 170 1.50 -1.76 5.67
CA ALA A 170 1.86 -2.73 6.72
C ALA A 170 2.46 -2.07 7.98
N ARG A 171 3.23 -0.98 7.82
CA ARG A 171 3.74 -0.20 8.95
C ARG A 171 2.63 0.53 9.69
N LYS A 172 1.65 1.09 8.97
CA LYS A 172 0.47 1.73 9.57
C LYS A 172 -0.30 0.72 10.41
N ASP A 173 -0.57 -0.48 9.87
CA ASP A 173 -1.28 -1.55 10.57
C ASP A 173 -0.51 -2.03 11.81
N ALA A 174 0.80 -2.23 11.69
CA ALA A 174 1.64 -2.63 12.82
C ALA A 174 1.66 -1.55 13.93
N ALA A 175 1.69 -0.27 13.58
CA ALA A 175 1.63 0.82 14.53
C ALA A 175 0.27 0.89 15.25
N LEU A 176 -0.84 0.69 14.52
CA LEU A 176 -2.19 0.60 15.09
C LEU A 176 -2.29 -0.58 16.06
N LYS A 177 -1.81 -1.78 15.68
CA LYS A 177 -1.79 -2.96 16.56
C LYS A 177 -0.94 -2.74 17.82
N SER A 178 0.22 -2.11 17.69
CA SER A 178 1.09 -1.80 18.85
C SER A 178 0.42 -0.81 19.80
N ARG A 179 -0.21 0.24 19.26
CA ARG A 179 -0.97 1.21 20.07
C ARG A 179 -2.14 0.56 20.78
N PHE A 180 -2.85 -0.35 20.09
CA PHE A 180 -3.93 -1.15 20.69
C PHE A 180 -3.45 -1.95 21.91
N LEU A 181 -2.39 -2.76 21.73
CA LEU A 181 -1.86 -3.57 22.83
C LEU A 181 -1.41 -2.71 24.02
N SER A 182 -0.81 -1.55 23.76
CA SER A 182 -0.43 -0.61 24.82
C SER A 182 -1.64 -0.05 25.57
N ASN A 183 -2.68 0.35 24.83
CA ASN A 183 -3.92 0.87 25.42
C ASN A 183 -4.65 -0.21 26.22
N MET A 184 -4.76 -1.43 25.67
CA MET A 184 -5.38 -2.56 26.36
C MET A 184 -4.64 -2.94 27.64
N SER A 185 -3.30 -2.94 27.60
CA SER A 185 -2.49 -3.20 28.81
C SER A 185 -2.78 -2.17 29.91
N HIS A 186 -2.95 -0.90 29.53
CA HIS A 186 -3.32 0.16 30.49
C HIS A 186 -4.73 -0.05 31.04
N ASP A 187 -5.70 -0.31 30.16
CA ASP A 187 -7.12 -0.43 30.51
C ASP A 187 -7.42 -1.70 31.32
N ILE A 188 -6.63 -2.76 31.14
CA ILE A 188 -6.65 -3.95 32.02
C ILE A 188 -5.98 -3.65 33.37
N ARG A 189 -4.85 -2.92 33.39
CA ARG A 189 -4.11 -2.64 34.63
C ARG A 189 -4.91 -1.79 35.59
N THR A 190 -5.66 -0.82 35.09
CA THR A 190 -6.44 0.11 35.94
C THR A 190 -7.46 -0.61 36.83
N PRO A 191 -8.40 -1.42 36.32
CA PRO A 191 -9.33 -2.16 37.16
C PRO A 191 -8.66 -3.21 38.05
N VAL A 192 -7.58 -3.86 37.56
CA VAL A 192 -6.80 -4.81 38.39
C VAL A 192 -6.19 -4.12 39.59
N ASN A 193 -5.53 -2.97 39.42
CA ASN A 193 -4.97 -2.19 40.50
C ASN A 193 -6.10 -1.69 41.45
N GLY A 194 -7.26 -1.30 40.90
CA GLY A 194 -8.42 -0.94 41.67
C GLY A 194 -8.92 -2.10 42.58
N ILE A 195 -9.01 -3.32 42.01
CA ILE A 195 -9.36 -4.52 42.80
C ILE A 195 -8.36 -4.78 43.92
N MET A 196 -7.06 -4.74 43.59
CA MET A 196 -6.01 -4.97 44.60
C MET A 196 -6.04 -3.91 45.70
N GLY A 197 -6.17 -2.62 45.33
CA GLY A 197 -6.27 -1.55 46.33
C GLY A 197 -7.50 -1.66 47.26
N MET A 198 -8.64 -2.10 46.71
CA MET A 198 -9.85 -2.36 47.53
C MET A 198 -9.67 -3.57 48.44
N LEU A 199 -8.97 -4.62 48.02
CA LEU A 199 -8.62 -5.76 48.84
C LEU A 199 -7.69 -5.35 49.99
N ASP A 200 -6.68 -4.54 49.70
CA ASP A 200 -5.76 -4.02 50.73
C ASP A 200 -6.52 -3.15 51.74
N LEU A 201 -7.44 -2.28 51.28
CA LEU A 201 -8.27 -1.46 52.16
C LEU A 201 -9.17 -2.30 53.00
N ALA A 202 -9.84 -3.32 52.44
CA ALA A 202 -10.69 -4.25 53.19
C ALA A 202 -9.90 -5.00 54.30
N ASN A 203 -8.65 -5.38 53.99
CA ASN A 203 -7.76 -6.03 54.96
C ASN A 203 -7.36 -5.10 56.12
N CYS A 204 -7.22 -3.79 55.86
CA CYS A 204 -6.90 -2.79 56.87
C CYS A 204 -8.08 -2.51 57.86
N TYR A 205 -9.30 -2.69 57.37
CA TYR A 205 -10.54 -2.43 58.16
C TYR A 205 -11.47 -3.65 58.21
N PRO A 206 -11.03 -4.77 58.81
CA PRO A 206 -11.78 -6.05 58.75
C PRO A 206 -13.12 -6.03 59.47
N GLU A 207 -13.27 -5.22 60.50
CA GLU A 207 -14.48 -5.15 61.32
C GLU A 207 -15.45 -4.02 60.87
N ASP A 208 -15.02 -3.13 60.00
CA ASP A 208 -15.86 -2.04 59.49
C ASP A 208 -16.76 -2.53 58.35
N MET A 209 -17.98 -2.85 58.66
CA MET A 209 -18.95 -3.40 57.70
C MET A 209 -19.27 -2.44 56.55
N GLU A 210 -19.22 -1.12 56.78
CA GLU A 210 -19.50 -0.13 55.73
C GLU A 210 -18.34 -0.09 54.73
N VAL A 211 -17.11 -0.06 55.23
CA VAL A 211 -15.88 -0.14 54.37
C VAL A 211 -15.87 -1.47 53.62
N GLN A 212 -16.17 -2.58 54.30
CA GLN A 212 -16.22 -3.89 53.65
C GLN A 212 -17.24 -3.95 52.51
N GLN A 213 -18.43 -3.34 52.68
CA GLN A 213 -19.45 -3.29 51.65
C GLN A 213 -18.98 -2.43 50.47
N LYS A 214 -18.44 -1.22 50.70
CA LYS A 214 -17.91 -0.35 49.66
C LYS A 214 -16.79 -1.03 48.86
N CYS A 215 -15.89 -1.76 49.55
CA CYS A 215 -14.84 -2.51 48.89
C CYS A 215 -15.41 -3.61 47.97
N ARG A 216 -16.38 -4.39 48.47
CA ARG A 216 -17.05 -5.44 47.65
C ARG A 216 -17.72 -4.86 46.42
N ASP A 217 -18.45 -3.77 46.58
CA ASP A 217 -19.17 -3.14 45.45
C ASP A 217 -18.19 -2.60 44.38
N GLN A 218 -17.10 -1.98 44.80
CA GLN A 218 -16.09 -1.48 43.90
C GLN A 218 -15.31 -2.61 43.20
N ILE A 219 -14.96 -3.69 43.91
CA ILE A 219 -14.34 -4.89 43.34
C ILE A 219 -15.28 -5.51 42.29
N MET A 220 -16.57 -5.62 42.60
CA MET A 220 -17.56 -6.17 41.67
C MET A 220 -17.69 -5.30 40.41
N LYS A 221 -17.72 -3.96 40.57
CA LYS A 221 -17.75 -3.01 39.42
C LYS A 221 -16.52 -3.17 38.56
N SER A 222 -15.30 -3.15 39.13
CA SER A 222 -14.04 -3.30 38.43
C SER A 222 -13.91 -4.65 37.73
N SER A 223 -14.40 -5.74 38.37
CA SER A 223 -14.40 -7.08 37.76
C SER A 223 -15.34 -7.16 36.56
N LYS A 224 -16.54 -6.59 36.62
CA LYS A 224 -17.48 -6.54 35.49
C LYS A 224 -16.87 -5.76 34.32
N TYR A 225 -16.22 -4.64 34.60
CA TYR A 225 -15.52 -3.84 33.59
C TYR A 225 -14.38 -4.61 32.92
N LEU A 226 -13.59 -5.35 33.73
CA LEU A 226 -12.53 -6.19 33.17
C LEU A 226 -13.07 -7.29 32.24
N VAL A 227 -14.17 -7.93 32.62
CA VAL A 227 -14.83 -8.95 31.76
C VAL A 227 -15.33 -8.33 30.46
N SER A 228 -15.89 -7.10 30.50
CA SER A 228 -16.32 -6.43 29.26
C SER A 228 -15.12 -6.17 28.31
N ILE A 229 -13.98 -5.67 28.82
CA ILE A 229 -12.76 -5.44 28.01
C ILE A 229 -12.30 -6.75 27.35
N VAL A 230 -12.23 -7.84 28.10
CA VAL A 230 -11.82 -9.15 27.57
C VAL A 230 -12.79 -9.63 26.47
N SER A 231 -14.10 -9.45 26.70
CA SER A 231 -15.12 -9.81 25.71
C SER A 231 -14.98 -9.01 24.42
N ASP A 232 -14.76 -7.69 24.53
CA ASP A 232 -14.55 -6.80 23.39
C ASP A 232 -13.29 -7.21 22.56
N ILE A 233 -12.19 -7.57 23.25
CA ILE A 233 -10.96 -8.06 22.59
C ILE A 233 -11.22 -9.37 21.82
N LEU A 234 -11.91 -10.32 22.45
CA LEU A 234 -12.23 -11.61 21.83
C LEU A 234 -13.13 -11.45 20.61
N GLU A 235 -14.10 -10.55 20.70
CA GLU A 235 -14.99 -10.24 19.60
C GLU A 235 -14.25 -9.58 18.44
N MET A 236 -13.38 -8.62 18.73
CA MET A 236 -12.55 -7.99 17.70
C MET A 236 -11.68 -9.01 16.96
N ASN A 237 -11.06 -9.94 17.68
CA ASN A 237 -10.28 -11.01 17.04
C ASN A 237 -11.14 -11.88 16.12
N LYS A 238 -12.41 -12.14 16.45
CA LYS A 238 -13.35 -12.84 15.57
C LYS A 238 -13.68 -12.05 14.31
N LEU A 239 -13.90 -10.74 14.44
CA LEU A 239 -14.18 -9.86 13.31
C LEU A 239 -12.96 -9.75 12.37
N GLU A 240 -11.73 -9.61 12.92
CA GLU A 240 -10.49 -9.56 12.12
C GLU A 240 -10.22 -10.88 11.37
N SER A 241 -10.54 -12.03 11.98
CA SER A 241 -10.35 -13.35 11.36
C SER A 241 -11.36 -13.65 10.25
N GLY A 242 -12.39 -12.82 10.08
CA GLY A 242 -13.48 -13.06 9.14
C GLY A 242 -14.37 -14.25 9.51
N ASP A 243 -14.27 -14.74 10.74
CA ASP A 243 -15.07 -15.86 11.24
C ASP A 243 -16.50 -15.37 11.60
N PHE A 244 -17.27 -15.06 10.58
CA PHE A 244 -18.69 -14.72 10.69
C PHE A 244 -19.55 -16.00 10.80
N SER A 245 -19.17 -16.92 11.66
CA SER A 245 -19.82 -18.24 11.81
C SER A 245 -21.25 -18.18 12.36
N GLU A 246 -21.74 -17.01 12.72
CA GLU A 246 -23.14 -16.84 13.14
C GLU A 246 -24.07 -16.88 11.92
N LYS A 247 -25.01 -17.82 11.98
CA LYS A 247 -25.96 -18.08 10.89
C LYS A 247 -26.83 -16.84 10.62
N GLU A 248 -27.03 -16.55 9.34
CA GLU A 248 -28.09 -15.66 8.93
C GLU A 248 -29.44 -16.18 9.42
N LEU A 249 -30.15 -15.35 10.17
CA LEU A 249 -31.45 -15.65 10.72
C LEU A 249 -32.50 -14.74 10.10
N THR A 250 -33.74 -15.23 10.07
CA THR A 250 -34.89 -14.36 9.77
C THR A 250 -35.34 -13.72 11.08
N PHE A 251 -35.47 -12.39 11.09
CA PHE A 251 -35.86 -11.63 12.27
C PHE A 251 -36.75 -10.44 11.92
N ASP A 252 -37.48 -9.94 12.90
CA ASP A 252 -38.29 -8.73 12.79
C ASP A 252 -37.48 -7.51 13.23
N LEU A 253 -37.28 -6.58 12.29
CA LEU A 253 -36.50 -5.34 12.49
C LEU A 253 -37.22 -4.42 13.51
N ALA A 254 -38.58 -4.34 13.46
CA ALA A 254 -39.33 -3.48 14.35
C ALA A 254 -39.23 -3.97 15.79
N GLU A 255 -39.27 -5.28 16.01
CA GLU A 255 -39.09 -5.88 17.34
C GLU A 255 -37.69 -5.61 17.88
N LEU A 256 -36.68 -5.80 17.04
CA LEU A 256 -35.27 -5.54 17.38
C LEU A 256 -35.05 -4.07 17.79
N LEU A 257 -35.53 -3.11 16.97
CA LEU A 257 -35.47 -1.68 17.28
C LEU A 257 -36.20 -1.29 18.55
N ASN A 258 -37.40 -1.80 18.72
CA ASN A 258 -38.22 -1.52 19.94
C ASN A 258 -37.49 -2.00 21.19
N LYS A 259 -36.95 -3.22 21.17
CA LYS A 259 -36.20 -3.77 22.30
C LYS A 259 -34.95 -2.94 22.60
N THR A 260 -34.16 -2.61 21.57
CA THR A 260 -32.96 -1.78 21.74
C THR A 260 -33.30 -0.42 22.31
N ASN A 261 -34.30 0.27 21.76
CA ASN A 261 -34.71 1.59 22.23
C ASN A 261 -35.26 1.58 23.65
N THR A 262 -35.98 0.51 24.05
CA THR A 262 -36.47 0.35 25.41
C THR A 262 -35.34 0.21 26.42
N ASP A 263 -34.34 -0.65 26.10
CA ASP A 263 -33.14 -0.83 26.91
C ASP A 263 -32.37 0.50 27.09
N LYS A 264 -32.24 1.27 26.01
CA LYS A 264 -31.51 2.55 26.01
C LYS A 264 -32.26 3.66 26.74
N LYS A 265 -33.59 3.69 26.66
CA LYS A 265 -34.40 4.65 27.40
C LYS A 265 -34.22 4.50 28.92
N ILE A 266 -34.18 3.26 29.44
CA ILE A 266 -33.94 3.00 30.87
C ILE A 266 -32.54 3.52 31.27
N GLN A 267 -31.48 3.26 30.44
CA GLN A 267 -30.14 3.72 30.73
C GLN A 267 -30.02 5.27 30.69
N ALA A 268 -30.74 5.91 29.78
CA ALA A 268 -30.76 7.36 29.65
C ALA A 268 -31.48 8.03 30.84
N GLU A 269 -32.59 7.44 31.31
CA GLU A 269 -33.31 7.88 32.50
C GLU A 269 -32.42 7.85 33.75
N GLU A 270 -31.61 6.80 33.94
CA GLU A 270 -30.64 6.70 35.04
C GLU A 270 -29.60 7.84 35.03
N LYS A 271 -29.33 8.42 33.85
CA LYS A 271 -28.39 9.51 33.65
C LYS A 271 -29.03 10.89 33.56
N ASP A 272 -30.35 11.01 33.70
CA ASP A 272 -31.11 12.24 33.50
C ASP A 272 -30.97 12.80 32.07
N VAL A 273 -31.01 11.90 31.08
CA VAL A 273 -30.97 12.24 29.63
C VAL A 273 -32.32 11.86 29.01
N ASP A 274 -32.90 12.77 28.25
CA ASP A 274 -34.16 12.54 27.55
C ASP A 274 -33.92 11.72 26.26
N TYR A 275 -34.34 10.46 26.24
CA TYR A 275 -34.22 9.57 25.09
C TYR A 275 -35.52 9.48 24.33
N VAL A 276 -35.57 10.20 23.19
CA VAL A 276 -36.78 10.36 22.38
C VAL A 276 -36.70 9.46 21.14
N VAL A 277 -37.71 8.59 21.00
CA VAL A 277 -37.88 7.80 19.78
C VAL A 277 -38.89 8.54 18.87
N ASP A 278 -38.40 9.10 17.79
CA ASP A 278 -39.21 9.90 16.85
C ASP A 278 -40.04 8.99 15.92
N TRP A 279 -41.06 8.34 16.48
CA TRP A 279 -41.89 7.35 15.75
C TRP A 279 -42.54 7.92 14.47
N GLU A 280 -42.79 9.23 14.41
CA GLU A 280 -43.33 9.88 13.22
C GLU A 280 -42.39 9.87 12.04
N LYS A 281 -41.07 9.74 12.28
CA LYS A 281 -40.04 9.64 11.27
C LYS A 281 -39.70 8.22 10.84
N PHE A 282 -40.27 7.20 11.57
CA PHE A 282 -40.03 5.82 11.20
C PHE A 282 -40.78 5.45 9.94
N ASP A 283 -40.05 4.92 8.94
CA ASP A 283 -40.60 4.36 7.69
C ASP A 283 -40.01 2.98 7.50
N LEU A 284 -40.73 1.94 7.96
CA LEU A 284 -40.33 0.54 7.92
C LEU A 284 -41.34 -0.23 7.08
N ARG A 285 -41.05 -0.49 5.80
CA ARG A 285 -41.94 -1.22 4.89
C ARG A 285 -41.63 -2.71 4.88
N HIS A 286 -40.35 -3.08 4.90
CA HIS A 286 -39.87 -4.47 4.89
C HIS A 286 -39.29 -4.80 6.27
N ILE A 287 -40.11 -5.23 7.21
CA ILE A 287 -39.68 -5.49 8.59
C ILE A 287 -39.09 -6.89 8.79
N CYS A 288 -39.47 -7.87 7.95
CA CYS A 288 -38.99 -9.23 8.06
C CYS A 288 -37.69 -9.35 7.23
N LEU A 289 -36.55 -9.40 7.89
CA LEU A 289 -35.23 -9.38 7.28
C LEU A 289 -34.50 -10.71 7.51
N LYS A 290 -33.63 -11.05 6.54
CA LYS A 290 -32.65 -12.13 6.66
C LYS A 290 -31.27 -11.52 6.88
N GLY A 291 -30.59 -11.88 7.96
CA GLY A 291 -29.28 -11.36 8.29
C GLY A 291 -28.85 -11.78 9.69
N ASN A 292 -27.93 -11.02 10.29
CA ASN A 292 -27.46 -11.28 11.64
C ASN A 292 -28.01 -10.23 12.62
N PRO A 293 -29.08 -10.55 13.37
CA PRO A 293 -29.70 -9.62 14.32
C PRO A 293 -28.77 -9.27 15.50
N VAL A 294 -27.83 -10.15 15.85
CA VAL A 294 -26.89 -9.91 16.96
C VAL A 294 -25.92 -8.80 16.58
N TYR A 295 -25.32 -8.86 15.39
CA TYR A 295 -24.41 -7.80 14.92
C TYR A 295 -25.17 -6.50 14.66
N LEU A 296 -26.38 -6.55 14.09
CA LEU A 296 -27.19 -5.35 13.91
C LEU A 296 -27.50 -4.67 15.26
N LYS A 297 -27.93 -5.47 16.26
CA LYS A 297 -28.15 -4.93 17.61
C LYS A 297 -26.90 -4.26 18.16
N LYS A 298 -25.73 -4.85 18.01
CA LYS A 298 -24.46 -4.28 18.49
C LYS A 298 -24.13 -2.95 17.84
N ILE A 299 -24.35 -2.81 16.53
CA ILE A 299 -24.16 -1.54 15.83
C ILE A 299 -25.08 -0.46 16.40
N LEU A 300 -26.35 -0.79 16.58
CA LEU A 300 -27.36 0.10 17.17
C LEU A 300 -27.03 0.48 18.61
N ASP A 301 -26.64 -0.52 19.42
CA ASP A 301 -26.19 -0.31 20.79
C ASP A 301 -24.98 0.60 20.85
N ALA A 302 -23.96 0.37 20.04
CA ALA A 302 -22.73 1.16 20.06
C ALA A 302 -22.97 2.65 19.76
N VAL A 303 -23.83 2.95 18.78
CA VAL A 303 -24.18 4.34 18.42
C VAL A 303 -25.02 4.98 19.53
N SER A 304 -26.04 4.28 20.04
CA SER A 304 -26.93 4.80 21.05
C SER A 304 -26.24 4.94 22.42
N ASP A 305 -25.35 4.00 22.79
CA ASP A 305 -24.54 4.10 24.01
C ASP A 305 -23.62 5.32 23.98
N ASN A 306 -22.99 5.58 22.83
CA ASN A 306 -22.16 6.77 22.68
C ASN A 306 -23.00 8.05 22.82
N ALA A 307 -24.15 8.13 22.17
CA ALA A 307 -25.04 9.28 22.28
C ALA A 307 -25.47 9.54 23.75
N VAL A 308 -25.96 8.54 24.46
CA VAL A 308 -26.33 8.68 25.87
C VAL A 308 -25.12 8.98 26.73
N LYS A 309 -23.98 8.35 26.47
CA LYS A 309 -22.74 8.52 27.24
C LYS A 309 -22.19 9.93 27.16
N PHE A 310 -22.17 10.55 25.98
CA PHE A 310 -21.57 11.86 25.75
C PHE A 310 -22.57 13.03 25.87
N THR A 311 -23.83 12.76 26.14
CA THR A 311 -24.83 13.76 26.50
C THR A 311 -24.77 14.05 27.98
N GLU A 312 -24.73 15.32 28.40
CA GLU A 312 -24.74 15.75 29.79
C GLU A 312 -26.18 15.59 30.39
N PRO A 313 -26.33 15.44 31.74
CA PRO A 313 -27.62 15.41 32.37
C PRO A 313 -28.50 16.63 32.00
N GLY A 314 -29.78 16.39 31.73
CA GLY A 314 -30.70 17.40 31.18
C GLY A 314 -30.63 17.57 29.66
N GLY A 315 -29.75 16.84 28.97
CA GLY A 315 -29.70 16.79 27.52
C GLY A 315 -30.66 15.83 26.87
N SER A 316 -30.64 15.71 25.54
CA SER A 316 -31.53 14.83 24.77
C SER A 316 -30.82 14.06 23.66
N VAL A 317 -31.34 12.86 23.40
CA VAL A 317 -30.96 11.98 22.31
C VAL A 317 -32.21 11.65 21.50
N HIS A 318 -32.18 11.86 20.22
CA HIS A 318 -33.27 11.58 19.29
C HIS A 318 -32.86 10.47 18.31
N VAL A 319 -33.74 9.44 18.20
CA VAL A 319 -33.47 8.31 17.28
C VAL A 319 -34.64 8.06 16.35
N TRP A 320 -34.31 7.73 15.09
CA TRP A 320 -35.28 7.26 14.11
C TRP A 320 -34.64 6.32 13.09
N CYS A 321 -35.48 5.58 12.35
CA CYS A 321 -35.03 4.65 11.33
C CYS A 321 -35.98 4.70 10.13
N LYS A 322 -35.44 4.76 8.92
CA LYS A 322 -36.24 4.71 7.69
C LYS A 322 -35.61 3.85 6.62
N GLU A 323 -36.44 3.27 5.78
CA GLU A 323 -36.05 2.56 4.58
C GLU A 323 -35.68 3.56 3.49
N LYS A 324 -34.46 3.47 2.97
CA LYS A 324 -33.96 4.30 1.87
C LYS A 324 -34.29 3.71 0.50
N SER A 325 -34.08 2.41 0.35
CA SER A 325 -34.32 1.67 -0.88
C SER A 325 -34.52 0.18 -0.58
N ALA A 326 -35.29 -0.49 -1.44
CA ALA A 326 -35.43 -1.92 -1.45
C ALA A 326 -35.43 -2.41 -2.90
N ASP A 327 -34.82 -3.56 -3.14
CA ASP A 327 -34.93 -4.36 -4.36
C ASP A 327 -35.30 -5.80 -4.01
N ASP A 328 -35.29 -6.71 -4.97
CA ASP A 328 -35.68 -8.10 -4.76
C ASP A 328 -34.73 -8.89 -3.83
N GLU A 329 -33.53 -8.39 -3.60
CA GLU A 329 -32.49 -9.10 -2.83
C GLU A 329 -32.08 -8.36 -1.55
N LYS A 330 -32.19 -7.02 -1.51
CA LYS A 330 -31.63 -6.18 -0.45
C LYS A 330 -32.53 -5.05 -0.06
N VAL A 331 -32.51 -4.73 1.24
CA VAL A 331 -33.13 -3.51 1.79
C VAL A 331 -32.06 -2.67 2.46
N VAL A 332 -32.07 -1.37 2.22
CA VAL A 332 -31.17 -0.40 2.84
C VAL A 332 -31.96 0.44 3.83
N TYR A 333 -31.55 0.38 5.08
CA TYR A 333 -32.07 1.22 6.16
C TYR A 333 -31.07 2.29 6.54
N GLU A 334 -31.58 3.46 6.88
CA GLU A 334 -30.85 4.54 7.52
C GLU A 334 -31.33 4.65 8.97
N PHE A 335 -30.40 4.44 9.90
CA PHE A 335 -30.61 4.68 11.31
C PHE A 335 -29.91 5.99 11.70
N GLU A 336 -30.61 6.93 12.30
CA GLU A 336 -30.06 8.18 12.81
C GLU A 336 -30.22 8.25 14.32
N CYS A 337 -29.14 8.64 14.98
CA CYS A 337 -29.09 8.94 16.40
C CYS A 337 -28.43 10.32 16.54
N SER A 338 -29.19 11.29 17.01
CA SER A 338 -28.77 12.68 17.16
C SER A 338 -28.79 13.06 18.63
N ASP A 339 -27.67 13.57 19.13
CA ASP A 339 -27.54 14.05 20.51
C ASP A 339 -27.16 15.54 20.56
N ASN A 340 -27.41 16.19 21.70
CA ASN A 340 -26.95 17.53 21.99
C ASN A 340 -25.81 17.56 23.01
N GLY A 341 -25.00 16.52 23.04
CA GLY A 341 -23.85 16.34 23.93
C GLY A 341 -22.65 17.19 23.56
N ILE A 342 -21.46 16.76 24.02
CA ILE A 342 -20.20 17.51 23.83
C ILE A 342 -19.71 17.62 22.39
N GLY A 343 -20.28 16.80 21.48
CA GLY A 343 -19.88 16.73 20.07
C GLY A 343 -18.45 16.21 19.85
N MET A 344 -17.96 16.33 18.62
CA MET A 344 -16.62 15.96 18.19
C MET A 344 -15.94 17.12 17.47
N SER A 345 -14.63 17.28 17.62
CA SER A 345 -13.88 18.29 16.86
C SER A 345 -13.84 17.97 15.37
N GLN A 346 -13.73 18.99 14.54
CA GLN A 346 -13.61 18.86 13.08
C GLN A 346 -12.39 18.00 12.68
N GLU A 347 -11.33 18.03 13.48
CA GLU A 347 -10.11 17.26 13.25
C GLU A 347 -10.30 15.78 13.58
N PHE A 348 -11.16 15.44 14.54
CA PHE A 348 -11.41 14.07 14.98
C PHE A 348 -12.45 13.34 14.11
N ILE A 349 -13.43 14.03 13.55
CA ILE A 349 -14.52 13.44 12.76
C ILE A 349 -14.03 12.43 11.70
N PRO A 350 -12.98 12.70 10.89
CA PRO A 350 -12.47 11.74 9.92
C PRO A 350 -11.94 10.44 10.54
N HIS A 351 -11.59 10.48 11.82
CA HIS A 351 -10.99 9.38 12.57
C HIS A 351 -11.96 8.70 13.53
N ALA A 352 -13.18 9.21 13.66
CA ALA A 352 -14.17 8.73 14.66
C ALA A 352 -14.55 7.25 14.48
N CYS A 353 -14.48 6.73 13.24
CA CYS A 353 -14.73 5.33 12.92
C CYS A 353 -13.46 4.49 12.77
N GLU A 354 -12.28 5.07 13.00
CA GLU A 354 -11.03 4.29 13.02
C GLU A 354 -10.97 3.48 14.32
N ILE A 355 -10.56 2.25 14.19
CA ILE A 355 -10.40 1.33 15.32
C ILE A 355 -9.41 1.95 16.32
N PHE A 356 -9.78 1.98 17.63
CA PHE A 356 -8.99 2.54 18.74
C PHE A 356 -8.80 4.06 18.73
N SER A 357 -9.58 4.78 17.93
CA SER A 357 -9.53 6.24 17.97
C SER A 357 -10.32 6.79 19.16
N GLN A 358 -9.75 7.76 19.85
CA GLN A 358 -10.37 8.54 20.91
C GLN A 358 -9.89 9.98 20.82
N GLU A 359 -10.80 10.94 20.90
CA GLU A 359 -10.48 12.35 20.71
C GLU A 359 -9.56 12.93 21.79
N ASN A 360 -9.73 12.52 23.06
CA ASN A 360 -8.96 13.05 24.19
C ASN A 360 -8.60 11.98 25.22
N ILE A 361 -7.32 11.90 25.60
CA ILE A 361 -6.83 11.05 26.69
C ILE A 361 -7.43 11.47 28.05
N THR A 362 -7.75 12.77 28.22
CA THR A 362 -8.39 13.32 29.43
C THR A 362 -9.85 12.92 29.58
N SER A 363 -10.54 12.54 28.51
CA SER A 363 -11.92 12.03 28.55
C SER A 363 -12.01 10.62 29.14
N ARG A 364 -10.92 9.86 29.18
CA ARG A 364 -10.83 8.55 29.84
C ARG A 364 -11.15 8.59 31.34
N SER A 365 -10.90 9.72 32.01
CA SER A 365 -11.21 9.88 33.44
C SER A 365 -12.68 10.23 33.70
N LYS A 366 -13.39 10.83 32.75
CA LYS A 366 -14.78 11.26 32.90
C LYS A 366 -15.78 10.27 32.27
N TYR A 367 -15.41 9.64 31.15
CA TYR A 367 -16.28 8.73 30.40
C TYR A 367 -15.57 7.39 30.16
N GLU A 368 -15.95 6.34 30.89
CA GLU A 368 -15.42 4.98 30.73
C GLU A 368 -15.74 4.43 29.31
N GLY A 369 -14.75 3.87 28.59
CA GLY A 369 -14.96 3.23 27.30
C GLY A 369 -13.67 2.76 26.68
N THR A 370 -13.73 1.65 25.90
CA THR A 370 -12.56 0.99 25.32
C THR A 370 -12.13 1.63 24.00
N GLY A 371 -12.97 2.42 23.32
CA GLY A 371 -12.74 2.93 21.98
C GLY A 371 -12.80 1.84 20.90
N LEU A 372 -13.41 0.70 21.22
CA LEU A 372 -13.64 -0.45 20.35
C LEU A 372 -15.00 -0.37 19.68
#